data_398c334786f8ab2d25a58ccb1bb31175
#
_entry.id   398c334786f8ab2d25a58ccb1bb31175
#
_cell.length_a   1.000
_cell.length_b   1.000
_cell.length_c   1.000
_cell.angle_alpha   90.00
_cell.angle_beta   90.00
_cell.angle_gamma   90.00
#
_symmetry.space_group_name_H-M   'P 1'
#
loop_
_entity.id
_entity.type
_entity.pdbx_description
1 polymer ?
#
loop_
_entity_poly.entity_id
_entity_poly.type
_entity_poly.pdbx_seq_one_letter_code
_entity_poly.pdbx_strand_id
1 'polypeptide(L)'
;MLRTHLADAGAEVSTHAGTGSLADGTPIRFENIFGRFGSAARRRILLLAHYDTRPWADEDPDPAYHNTPIEGANDGASGVAVLLEVARNIAAKDPGIGVDILFTDAEDSGMSAPEGSDEATLMRYENSWCIGTQHWVRNMPYDITKGEMPAYAILVDMVGAAGAVFAKEYFSMRSAPQVVSKVWDAAARRGLGELFVQRRGGAINDDHVHIISAGIPAIDIIDAGRPGGFTPTWHTMADNIANIDRTTLHAVAQVLLDVIYSEQPSAKQQP
;
A
#
# COMPACT_ATOMS: atom_id res chain seq x y z
N MET A 1 5.40 10.98 14.37
CA MET A 1 4.41 10.03 14.90
C MET A 1 4.65 8.63 14.37
N LEU A 2 4.55 8.31 13.08
CA LEU A 2 4.71 6.95 12.51
C LEU A 2 6.04 6.29 12.89
N ARG A 3 7.17 6.99 12.75
CA ARG A 3 8.49 6.52 13.19
C ARG A 3 8.52 6.05 14.64
N THR A 4 7.89 6.82 15.53
CA THR A 4 7.82 6.50 16.95
C THR A 4 7.00 5.23 17.18
N HIS A 5 5.83 5.08 16.54
CA HIS A 5 5.01 3.88 16.67
C HIS A 5 5.73 2.62 16.18
N LEU A 6 6.44 2.68 15.05
CA LEU A 6 7.22 1.53 14.56
C LEU A 6 8.38 1.21 15.51
N ALA A 7 9.10 2.21 16.00
CA ALA A 7 10.21 2.02 16.95
C ALA A 7 9.72 1.45 18.30
N ASP A 8 8.61 1.97 18.82
CA ASP A 8 8.00 1.47 20.08
C ASP A 8 7.50 0.02 19.93
N ALA A 9 7.11 -0.38 18.70
CA ALA A 9 6.80 -1.76 18.36
C ALA A 9 8.03 -2.64 18.14
N GLY A 10 9.25 -2.09 18.26
CA GLY A 10 10.51 -2.85 18.16
C GLY A 10 11.09 -2.96 16.75
N ALA A 11 10.65 -2.14 15.79
CA ALA A 11 11.27 -2.08 14.47
C ALA A 11 12.60 -1.33 14.50
N GLU A 12 13.54 -1.76 13.66
CA GLU A 12 14.65 -0.89 13.22
C GLU A 12 14.10 0.10 12.19
N VAL A 13 14.06 1.40 12.54
CA VAL A 13 13.42 2.43 11.71
C VAL A 13 14.45 3.26 10.96
N SER A 14 14.23 3.45 9.66
CA SER A 14 14.97 4.39 8.81
C SER A 14 14.03 5.28 8.01
N THR A 15 14.56 6.38 7.48
CA THR A 15 13.82 7.28 6.58
C THR A 15 14.57 7.48 5.28
N HIS A 16 13.83 7.62 4.20
CA HIS A 16 14.34 7.77 2.84
C HIS A 16 13.73 9.05 2.24
N ALA A 17 14.39 10.18 2.50
CA ALA A 17 13.96 11.48 2.01
C ALA A 17 14.47 11.74 0.59
N GLY A 18 13.72 12.52 -0.16
CA GLY A 18 14.09 12.92 -1.51
C GLY A 18 13.30 14.13 -2.01
N THR A 19 13.56 14.44 -3.27
CA THR A 19 12.81 15.44 -4.03
C THR A 19 12.39 14.85 -5.35
N GLY A 20 11.18 15.18 -5.80
CA GLY A 20 10.63 14.83 -7.10
C GLY A 20 10.03 16.07 -7.78
N SER A 21 9.30 15.85 -8.83
CA SER A 21 8.54 16.91 -9.53
C SER A 21 7.15 16.40 -9.88
N LEU A 22 6.17 17.23 -9.63
CA LEU A 22 4.81 17.02 -10.13
C LEU A 22 4.79 17.13 -11.68
N ALA A 23 3.67 16.77 -12.30
CA ALA A 23 3.52 16.79 -13.76
C ALA A 23 3.69 18.18 -14.38
N ASP A 24 3.38 19.23 -13.65
CA ASP A 24 3.57 20.64 -14.06
C ASP A 24 5.01 21.15 -13.84
N GLY A 25 5.90 20.32 -13.27
CA GLY A 25 7.27 20.68 -12.94
C GLY A 25 7.46 21.27 -11.54
N THR A 26 6.39 21.41 -10.76
CA THR A 26 6.48 21.88 -9.37
C THR A 26 7.32 20.89 -8.54
N PRO A 27 8.35 21.36 -7.82
CA PRO A 27 9.15 20.48 -6.99
C PRO A 27 8.37 20.03 -5.75
N ILE A 28 8.43 18.74 -5.42
CA ILE A 28 7.88 18.15 -4.22
C ILE A 28 8.97 17.50 -3.39
N ARG A 29 8.88 17.62 -2.05
CA ARG A 29 9.73 16.90 -1.11
C ARG A 29 8.91 15.80 -0.48
N PHE A 30 9.56 14.67 -0.22
CA PHE A 30 8.94 13.51 0.42
C PHE A 30 9.91 12.84 1.38
N GLU A 31 9.37 12.07 2.34
CA GLU A 31 10.14 11.25 3.28
C GLU A 31 9.42 9.92 3.51
N ASN A 32 9.83 8.85 2.83
CA ASN A 32 9.34 7.50 3.15
C ASN A 32 9.87 7.04 4.51
N ILE A 33 9.05 6.28 5.23
CA ILE A 33 9.39 5.72 6.54
C ILE A 33 9.43 4.20 6.42
N PHE A 34 10.56 3.60 6.76
CA PHE A 34 10.76 2.16 6.68
C PHE A 34 11.04 1.58 8.06
N GLY A 35 10.28 0.55 8.45
CA GLY A 35 10.46 -0.20 9.68
C GLY A 35 10.75 -1.66 9.41
N ARG A 36 11.84 -2.20 9.98
CA ARG A 36 12.26 -3.58 9.82
C ARG A 36 12.07 -4.36 11.11
N PHE A 37 11.24 -5.41 11.07
CA PHE A 37 11.07 -6.35 12.16
C PHE A 37 11.79 -7.66 11.82
N GLY A 38 12.41 -8.29 12.83
CA GLY A 38 13.13 -9.56 12.66
C GLY A 38 14.30 -9.41 11.68
N SER A 39 15.22 -8.48 11.94
CA SER A 39 16.35 -8.13 11.06
C SER A 39 17.25 -9.34 10.71
N ALA A 40 17.38 -10.33 11.61
CA ALA A 40 18.14 -11.56 11.38
C ALA A 40 17.39 -12.62 10.54
N ALA A 41 16.11 -12.41 10.21
CA ALA A 41 15.33 -13.39 9.46
C ALA A 41 15.75 -13.42 7.99
N ARG A 42 15.99 -14.61 7.45
CA ARG A 42 16.34 -14.80 6.03
C ARG A 42 15.14 -14.67 5.10
N ARG A 43 13.96 -15.12 5.53
CA ARG A 43 12.70 -14.94 4.80
C ARG A 43 11.99 -13.72 5.35
N ARG A 44 11.63 -12.82 4.48
CA ARG A 44 10.87 -11.63 4.84
C ARG A 44 9.79 -11.31 3.83
N ILE A 45 8.82 -10.54 4.24
CA ILE A 45 7.78 -9.93 3.41
C ILE A 45 7.79 -8.43 3.62
N LEU A 46 7.30 -7.69 2.63
CA LEU A 46 7.11 -6.24 2.68
C LEU A 46 5.62 -5.93 2.73
N LEU A 47 5.22 -5.10 3.67
CA LEU A 47 3.89 -4.48 3.71
C LEU A 47 4.05 -3.00 3.44
N LEU A 48 3.16 -2.39 2.67
CA LEU A 48 3.24 -0.97 2.40
C LEU A 48 1.88 -0.30 2.35
N ALA A 49 1.86 1.00 2.63
CA ALA A 49 0.75 1.92 2.50
C ALA A 49 1.29 3.33 2.34
N HIS A 50 0.62 4.19 1.56
CA HIS A 50 0.97 5.60 1.54
C HIS A 50 0.41 6.32 2.78
N TYR A 51 1.04 7.43 3.17
CA TYR A 51 0.61 8.20 4.35
C TYR A 51 0.37 9.69 4.06
N ASP A 52 0.70 10.12 2.86
CA ASP A 52 0.27 11.42 2.33
C ASP A 52 -1.22 11.39 1.99
N THR A 53 -1.76 12.54 1.68
CA THR A 53 -3.15 12.70 1.29
C THR A 53 -3.23 13.55 0.03
N ARG A 54 -4.28 13.33 -0.75
CA ARG A 54 -4.57 14.11 -1.97
C ARG A 54 -4.58 15.62 -1.69
N PRO A 55 -3.77 16.43 -2.36
CA PRO A 55 -3.72 17.87 -2.10
C PRO A 55 -4.92 18.65 -2.69
N TRP A 56 -5.81 17.98 -3.39
CA TRP A 56 -7.03 18.56 -3.98
C TRP A 56 -8.15 17.54 -4.11
N ALA A 57 -9.41 17.95 -3.84
CA ALA A 57 -10.60 17.11 -3.97
C ALA A 57 -11.14 17.16 -5.42
N ASP A 58 -10.35 16.69 -6.39
CA ASP A 58 -10.62 16.83 -7.82
C ASP A 58 -11.80 15.98 -8.33
N GLU A 59 -12.25 15.00 -7.56
CA GLU A 59 -13.44 14.18 -7.82
C GLU A 59 -14.66 14.60 -6.98
N ASP A 60 -14.55 15.71 -6.22
CA ASP A 60 -15.69 16.20 -5.44
C ASP A 60 -16.81 16.69 -6.37
N PRO A 61 -18.09 16.34 -6.09
CA PRO A 61 -19.20 16.77 -6.90
C PRO A 61 -19.41 18.30 -6.91
N ASP A 62 -18.88 19.03 -5.91
CA ASP A 62 -18.86 20.48 -5.89
C ASP A 62 -17.50 21.00 -6.38
N PRO A 63 -17.42 21.62 -7.58
CA PRO A 63 -16.18 22.15 -8.11
C PRO A 63 -15.49 23.22 -7.24
N ALA A 64 -16.22 23.80 -6.27
CA ALA A 64 -15.63 24.73 -5.32
C ALA A 64 -14.54 24.12 -4.45
N TYR A 65 -14.57 22.79 -4.28
CA TYR A 65 -13.58 22.05 -3.48
C TYR A 65 -12.41 21.49 -4.30
N HIS A 66 -12.43 21.55 -5.64
CA HIS A 66 -11.41 20.91 -6.49
C HIS A 66 -9.97 21.39 -6.24
N ASN A 67 -9.76 22.48 -5.53
CA ASN A 67 -8.42 22.93 -5.12
C ASN A 67 -8.22 22.89 -3.60
N THR A 68 -9.02 22.08 -2.90
CA THR A 68 -8.97 21.93 -1.43
C THR A 68 -8.40 20.56 -1.08
N PRO A 69 -7.40 20.45 -0.18
CA PRO A 69 -6.90 19.16 0.29
C PRO A 69 -8.01 18.34 0.98
N ILE A 70 -7.98 17.03 0.78
CA ILE A 70 -8.86 16.09 1.50
C ILE A 70 -8.25 15.67 2.85
N GLU A 71 -9.05 15.08 3.75
CA GLU A 71 -8.54 14.49 5.00
C GLU A 71 -7.82 13.17 4.75
N GLY A 72 -8.18 12.42 3.70
CA GLY A 72 -7.57 11.15 3.33
C GLY A 72 -7.74 10.06 4.40
N ALA A 73 -8.92 10.00 5.04
CA ALA A 73 -9.14 9.04 6.13
C ALA A 73 -9.18 7.59 5.64
N ASN A 74 -9.67 7.36 4.42
CA ASN A 74 -9.61 6.08 3.74
C ASN A 74 -8.35 5.98 2.87
N ASP A 75 -8.06 6.99 2.11
CA ASP A 75 -7.00 7.18 1.15
C ASP A 75 -5.85 8.01 1.76
N GLY A 76 -4.83 7.52 2.23
CA GLY A 76 -4.06 6.36 2.63
C GLY A 76 -4.09 6.09 4.14
N ALA A 77 -4.77 6.94 5.02
CA ALA A 77 -4.68 6.76 6.47
C ALA A 77 -5.24 5.40 6.92
N SER A 78 -6.18 4.80 6.18
CA SER A 78 -6.74 3.47 6.51
C SER A 78 -5.68 2.37 6.42
N GLY A 79 -4.87 2.38 5.36
CA GLY A 79 -3.74 1.45 5.19
C GLY A 79 -2.70 1.61 6.30
N VAL A 80 -2.36 2.85 6.62
CA VAL A 80 -1.46 3.17 7.74
C VAL A 80 -1.98 2.60 9.06
N ALA A 81 -3.28 2.81 9.37
CA ALA A 81 -3.88 2.31 10.60
C ALA A 81 -3.83 0.78 10.70
N VAL A 82 -4.13 0.08 9.59
CA VAL A 82 -4.01 -1.38 9.50
C VAL A 82 -2.58 -1.85 9.76
N LEU A 83 -1.58 -1.23 9.12
CA LEU A 83 -0.18 -1.64 9.27
C LEU A 83 0.40 -1.32 10.65
N LEU A 84 -0.03 -0.25 11.31
CA LEU A 84 0.33 0.03 12.71
C LEU A 84 -0.25 -1.03 13.66
N GLU A 85 -1.46 -1.49 13.42
CA GLU A 85 -2.05 -2.59 14.21
C GLU A 85 -1.32 -3.92 13.94
N VAL A 86 -0.95 -4.21 12.69
CA VAL A 86 -0.09 -5.35 12.36
C VAL A 86 1.25 -5.25 13.10
N ALA A 87 1.91 -4.09 13.09
CA ALA A 87 3.17 -3.86 13.81
C ALA A 87 3.03 -4.18 15.30
N ARG A 88 1.96 -3.71 15.95
CA ARG A 88 1.67 -3.98 17.35
C ARG A 88 1.50 -5.47 17.64
N ASN A 89 0.85 -6.21 16.75
CA ASN A 89 0.62 -7.65 16.92
C ASN A 89 1.90 -8.46 16.74
N ILE A 90 2.73 -8.16 15.71
CA ILE A 90 4.01 -8.89 15.52
C ILE A 90 5.04 -8.55 16.61
N ALA A 91 4.97 -7.35 17.20
CA ALA A 91 5.75 -7.03 18.40
C ALA A 91 5.36 -7.88 19.61
N ALA A 92 4.07 -8.15 19.78
CA ALA A 92 3.57 -9.00 20.89
C ALA A 92 3.85 -10.48 20.67
N LYS A 93 3.91 -10.93 19.41
CA LYS A 93 4.14 -12.33 19.06
C LYS A 93 4.97 -12.43 17.78
N ASP A 94 6.22 -12.90 17.91
CA ASP A 94 7.13 -13.10 16.77
C ASP A 94 6.52 -14.07 15.74
N PRO A 95 6.37 -13.68 14.46
CA PRO A 95 5.88 -14.56 13.40
C PRO A 95 6.93 -15.57 12.91
N GLY A 96 8.17 -15.47 13.34
CA GLY A 96 9.27 -16.34 12.90
C GLY A 96 9.83 -16.00 11.50
N ILE A 97 9.36 -14.93 10.89
CA ILE A 97 9.87 -14.35 9.63
C ILE A 97 10.15 -12.86 9.82
N GLY A 98 10.95 -12.28 8.93
CA GLY A 98 11.08 -10.82 8.85
C GLY A 98 9.82 -10.19 8.25
N VAL A 99 9.37 -9.10 8.84
CA VAL A 99 8.31 -8.25 8.29
C VAL A 99 8.86 -6.84 8.17
N ASP A 100 8.84 -6.31 6.96
CA ASP A 100 9.18 -4.92 6.71
C ASP A 100 7.90 -4.13 6.48
N ILE A 101 7.82 -2.91 7.01
CA ILE A 101 6.70 -1.99 6.80
C ILE A 101 7.26 -0.72 6.17
N LEU A 102 6.73 -0.34 5.03
CA LEU A 102 7.05 0.87 4.32
C LEU A 102 5.83 1.79 4.28
N PHE A 103 5.96 2.97 4.86
CA PHE A 103 5.02 4.05 4.64
C PHE A 103 5.59 4.97 3.57
N THR A 104 4.90 5.07 2.43
CA THR A 104 5.30 5.88 1.28
C THR A 104 4.70 7.27 1.38
N ASP A 105 5.41 8.25 0.85
CA ASP A 105 5.03 9.66 0.81
C ASP A 105 4.94 10.11 -0.66
N ALA A 106 4.14 11.12 -0.94
CA ALA A 106 3.92 11.66 -2.29
C ALA A 106 3.49 10.57 -3.30
N GLU A 107 2.63 9.67 -2.87
CA GLU A 107 1.91 8.75 -3.73
C GLU A 107 0.83 9.52 -4.50
N ASP A 108 -0.02 10.24 -3.77
CA ASP A 108 -1.30 10.80 -4.20
C ASP A 108 -1.21 12.26 -4.67
N SER A 109 0.00 12.70 -5.02
CA SER A 109 0.26 14.02 -5.60
C SER A 109 0.24 14.02 -7.13
N GLY A 110 -0.12 12.90 -7.76
CA GLY A 110 -0.18 12.75 -9.20
C GLY A 110 -1.30 13.56 -9.85
N MET A 111 -1.19 13.79 -11.13
CA MET A 111 -2.14 14.56 -11.93
C MET A 111 -2.55 13.76 -13.16
N SER A 112 -3.80 13.90 -13.58
CA SER A 112 -4.28 13.35 -14.84
C SER A 112 -3.82 14.20 -16.03
N ALA A 113 -3.33 13.54 -17.09
CA ALA A 113 -2.91 14.24 -18.29
C ALA A 113 -4.12 14.88 -19.01
N PRO A 114 -3.94 16.06 -19.61
CA PRO A 114 -4.98 16.67 -20.45
C PRO A 114 -5.38 15.74 -21.61
N GLU A 115 -6.65 15.80 -22.00
CA GLU A 115 -7.13 15.03 -23.14
C GLU A 115 -6.36 15.38 -24.42
N GLY A 116 -6.00 14.37 -25.21
CA GLY A 116 -5.23 14.55 -26.44
C GLY A 116 -3.73 14.80 -26.25
N SER A 117 -3.20 14.60 -25.03
CA SER A 117 -1.76 14.68 -24.75
C SER A 117 -0.95 13.71 -25.61
N ASP A 118 0.25 14.12 -25.99
CA ASP A 118 1.24 13.24 -26.64
C ASP A 118 1.83 12.22 -25.63
N GLU A 119 2.52 11.19 -26.14
CA GLU A 119 3.09 10.12 -25.33
C GLU A 119 4.07 10.63 -24.26
N ALA A 120 4.88 11.62 -24.57
CA ALA A 120 5.83 12.20 -23.62
C ALA A 120 5.13 12.94 -22.47
N THR A 121 4.04 13.61 -22.77
CA THR A 121 3.18 14.27 -21.78
C THR A 121 2.47 13.21 -20.93
N LEU A 122 1.85 12.20 -21.53
CA LEU A 122 1.21 11.09 -20.79
C LEU A 122 2.17 10.46 -19.81
N MET A 123 3.38 10.10 -20.27
CA MET A 123 4.42 9.51 -19.41
C MET A 123 4.83 10.43 -18.26
N ARG A 124 4.94 11.75 -18.50
CA ARG A 124 5.28 12.72 -17.46
C ARG A 124 4.20 12.79 -16.37
N TYR A 125 2.92 12.76 -16.76
CA TYR A 125 1.81 12.76 -15.83
C TYR A 125 1.70 11.45 -15.05
N GLU A 126 1.89 10.32 -15.71
CA GLU A 126 1.94 9.01 -15.06
C GLU A 126 3.08 8.92 -14.04
N ASN A 127 4.26 9.46 -14.35
CA ASN A 127 5.41 9.51 -13.44
C ASN A 127 5.24 10.51 -12.27
N SER A 128 4.18 11.29 -12.22
CA SER A 128 3.88 12.18 -11.09
C SER A 128 3.16 11.50 -9.93
N TRP A 129 2.73 10.25 -10.10
CA TRP A 129 2.17 9.39 -9.06
C TRP A 129 3.25 8.57 -8.38
N CYS A 130 3.02 8.15 -7.15
CA CYS A 130 3.90 7.24 -6.40
C CYS A 130 5.36 7.69 -6.33
N ILE A 131 5.63 9.00 -6.27
CA ILE A 131 6.99 9.58 -6.34
C ILE A 131 7.90 9.00 -5.27
N GLY A 132 7.39 8.86 -4.04
CA GLY A 132 8.14 8.30 -2.93
C GLY A 132 8.56 6.87 -3.19
N THR A 133 7.66 6.02 -3.66
CA THR A 133 7.95 4.61 -3.98
C THR A 133 8.88 4.49 -5.17
N GLN A 134 8.72 5.31 -6.20
CA GLN A 134 9.67 5.36 -7.31
C GLN A 134 11.11 5.67 -6.83
N HIS A 135 11.25 6.56 -5.84
CA HIS A 135 12.55 6.85 -5.24
C HIS A 135 13.04 5.68 -4.38
N TRP A 136 12.15 5.10 -3.57
CA TRP A 136 12.52 4.02 -2.65
C TRP A 136 13.01 2.78 -3.39
N VAL A 137 12.37 2.37 -4.48
CA VAL A 137 12.80 1.18 -5.26
C VAL A 137 14.18 1.33 -5.89
N ARG A 138 14.64 2.55 -6.16
CA ARG A 138 16.00 2.81 -6.63
C ARG A 138 17.05 2.76 -5.51
N ASN A 139 16.62 2.83 -4.24
CA ASN A 139 17.47 2.94 -3.05
C ASN A 139 17.06 1.94 -1.97
N MET A 140 16.53 0.79 -2.35
CA MET A 140 16.04 -0.21 -1.40
C MET A 140 17.11 -0.65 -0.40
N PRO A 141 16.77 -0.81 0.89
CA PRO A 141 17.72 -1.20 1.93
C PRO A 141 17.97 -2.72 1.96
N TYR A 142 17.98 -3.37 0.81
CA TYR A 142 18.18 -4.82 0.67
C TYR A 142 19.49 -5.14 -0.06
N ASP A 143 20.29 -6.02 0.51
CA ASP A 143 21.46 -6.57 -0.18
C ASP A 143 21.03 -7.78 -1.04
N ILE A 144 20.86 -7.54 -2.34
CA ILE A 144 20.44 -8.58 -3.30
C ILE A 144 21.46 -9.73 -3.33
N THR A 145 22.75 -9.44 -3.12
CA THR A 145 23.81 -10.48 -3.15
C THR A 145 23.73 -11.42 -1.96
N LYS A 146 23.12 -10.99 -0.87
CA LYS A 146 22.85 -11.80 0.34
C LYS A 146 21.47 -12.47 0.33
N GLY A 147 20.68 -12.25 -0.73
CA GLY A 147 19.33 -12.79 -0.82
C GLY A 147 18.35 -12.16 0.18
N GLU A 148 18.53 -10.88 0.50
CA GLU A 148 17.70 -10.15 1.48
C GLU A 148 16.37 -9.61 0.90
N MET A 149 16.12 -9.80 -0.40
CA MET A 149 14.89 -9.33 -1.03
C MET A 149 13.65 -9.95 -0.37
N PRO A 150 12.57 -9.17 -0.17
CA PRO A 150 11.30 -9.71 0.27
C PRO A 150 10.80 -10.79 -0.68
N ALA A 151 10.22 -11.86 -0.13
CA ALA A 151 9.62 -12.93 -0.93
C ALA A 151 8.41 -12.40 -1.75
N TYR A 152 7.73 -11.42 -1.21
CA TYR A 152 6.66 -10.66 -1.86
C TYR A 152 6.32 -9.40 -1.06
N ALA A 153 5.51 -8.53 -1.66
CA ALA A 153 4.94 -7.35 -1.00
C ALA A 153 3.40 -7.37 -1.04
N ILE A 154 2.78 -6.72 -0.05
CA ILE A 154 1.34 -6.45 -0.02
C ILE A 154 1.16 -4.96 0.25
N LEU A 155 0.59 -4.24 -0.71
CA LEU A 155 0.06 -2.90 -0.54
C LEU A 155 -1.34 -2.99 0.06
N VAL A 156 -1.67 -2.06 0.95
CA VAL A 156 -3.03 -1.85 1.44
C VAL A 156 -3.40 -0.39 1.26
N ASP A 157 -4.33 -0.15 0.37
CA ASP A 157 -4.83 1.17 0.04
C ASP A 157 -6.35 1.23 0.07
N MET A 158 -6.91 2.33 0.58
CA MET A 158 -8.36 2.52 0.74
C MET A 158 -9.07 1.33 1.40
N VAL A 159 -8.52 0.82 2.51
CA VAL A 159 -9.00 -0.40 3.19
C VAL A 159 -9.89 -0.14 4.40
N GLY A 160 -10.45 1.07 4.53
CA GLY A 160 -11.21 1.48 5.71
C GLY A 160 -12.68 1.81 5.47
N ALA A 161 -13.14 1.95 4.24
CA ALA A 161 -14.51 2.40 3.97
C ALA A 161 -15.57 1.36 4.35
N ALA A 162 -16.73 1.84 4.78
CA ALA A 162 -17.90 0.99 4.98
C ALA A 162 -18.34 0.34 3.65
N GLY A 163 -18.54 -0.98 3.68
CA GLY A 163 -18.95 -1.76 2.50
C GLY A 163 -17.90 -1.77 1.40
N ALA A 164 -16.61 -1.67 1.73
CA ALA A 164 -15.50 -1.82 0.79
C ALA A 164 -15.59 -3.15 0.01
N VAL A 165 -15.08 -3.17 -1.22
CA VAL A 165 -15.10 -4.36 -2.08
C VAL A 165 -13.72 -4.53 -2.72
N PHE A 166 -12.94 -5.48 -2.22
CA PHE A 166 -11.62 -5.83 -2.76
C PHE A 166 -11.76 -6.91 -3.83
N ALA A 167 -11.51 -6.54 -5.08
CA ALA A 167 -11.41 -7.49 -6.20
C ALA A 167 -9.94 -7.86 -6.44
N LYS A 168 -9.69 -8.98 -7.14
CA LYS A 168 -8.33 -9.42 -7.50
C LYS A 168 -7.78 -8.51 -8.60
N GLU A 169 -7.00 -7.50 -8.20
CA GLU A 169 -6.45 -6.48 -9.07
C GLU A 169 -5.58 -7.10 -10.18
N TYR A 170 -5.53 -6.47 -11.34
CA TYR A 170 -4.93 -7.03 -12.56
C TYR A 170 -3.41 -7.27 -12.45
N PHE A 171 -2.62 -6.26 -12.02
CA PHE A 171 -1.17 -6.40 -11.91
C PHE A 171 -0.79 -7.38 -10.79
N SER A 172 -1.54 -7.38 -9.70
CA SER A 172 -1.43 -8.34 -8.59
C SER A 172 -1.58 -9.77 -9.08
N MET A 173 -2.59 -10.03 -9.91
CA MET A 173 -2.85 -11.35 -10.49
C MET A 173 -1.76 -11.78 -11.47
N ARG A 174 -1.09 -10.85 -12.12
CA ARG A 174 0.03 -11.15 -13.04
C ARG A 174 1.35 -11.34 -12.33
N SER A 175 1.60 -10.56 -11.28
CA SER A 175 2.85 -10.57 -10.55
C SER A 175 2.93 -11.69 -9.52
N ALA A 176 1.89 -11.83 -8.69
CA ALA A 176 1.90 -12.69 -7.51
C ALA A 176 0.56 -13.43 -7.30
N PRO A 177 0.04 -14.21 -8.27
CA PRO A 177 -1.26 -14.88 -8.16
C PRO A 177 -1.34 -15.80 -6.95
N GLN A 178 -0.21 -16.40 -6.52
CA GLN A 178 -0.12 -17.24 -5.33
C GLN A 178 -0.29 -16.43 -4.04
N VAL A 179 0.14 -15.16 -4.00
CA VAL A 179 -0.06 -14.26 -2.84
C VAL A 179 -1.51 -13.78 -2.81
N VAL A 180 -2.08 -13.43 -3.98
CA VAL A 180 -3.52 -13.14 -4.10
C VAL A 180 -4.35 -14.31 -3.57
N SER A 181 -4.07 -15.55 -4.01
CA SER A 181 -4.78 -16.72 -3.51
C SER A 181 -4.64 -16.86 -2.00
N LYS A 182 -3.43 -16.71 -1.45
CA LYS A 182 -3.17 -16.79 0.00
C LYS A 182 -4.02 -15.80 0.80
N VAL A 183 -4.10 -14.54 0.36
CA VAL A 183 -4.87 -13.48 1.02
C VAL A 183 -6.38 -13.76 0.90
N TRP A 184 -6.89 -14.04 -0.30
CA TRP A 184 -8.31 -14.30 -0.52
C TRP A 184 -8.79 -15.59 0.16
N ASP A 185 -7.94 -16.63 0.25
CA ASP A 185 -8.25 -17.85 1.00
C ASP A 185 -8.25 -17.60 2.51
N ALA A 186 -7.37 -16.74 3.03
CA ALA A 186 -7.40 -16.32 4.44
C ALA A 186 -8.70 -15.57 4.75
N ALA A 187 -9.10 -14.64 3.89
CA ALA A 187 -10.36 -13.92 4.02
C ALA A 187 -11.58 -14.87 3.95
N ALA A 188 -11.57 -15.83 3.02
CA ALA A 188 -12.65 -16.82 2.89
C ALA A 188 -12.79 -17.69 4.15
N ARG A 189 -11.67 -18.13 4.77
CA ARG A 189 -11.71 -18.90 6.04
C ARG A 189 -12.34 -18.09 7.18
N ARG A 190 -12.29 -16.76 7.13
CA ARG A 190 -12.92 -15.86 8.10
C ARG A 190 -14.36 -15.48 7.75
N GLY A 191 -14.90 -15.97 6.62
CA GLY A 191 -16.24 -15.61 6.17
C GLY A 191 -16.33 -14.20 5.55
N LEU A 192 -15.22 -13.62 5.10
CA LEU A 192 -15.13 -12.26 4.57
C LEU A 192 -15.27 -12.20 3.04
N GLY A 193 -16.02 -13.13 2.44
CA GLY A 193 -16.18 -13.23 0.98
C GLY A 193 -16.94 -12.07 0.34
N GLU A 194 -17.75 -11.32 1.10
CA GLU A 194 -18.40 -10.12 0.61
C GLU A 194 -17.43 -8.94 0.49
N LEU A 195 -16.43 -8.89 1.36
CA LEU A 195 -15.37 -7.88 1.34
C LEU A 195 -14.26 -8.24 0.32
N PHE A 196 -13.79 -9.51 0.35
CA PHE A 196 -12.76 -10.05 -0.56
C PHE A 196 -13.42 -10.88 -1.65
N VAL A 197 -13.93 -10.23 -2.70
CA VAL A 197 -14.73 -10.90 -3.73
C VAL A 197 -13.90 -11.74 -4.69
N GLN A 198 -14.46 -12.90 -5.11
CA GLN A 198 -13.76 -13.87 -5.98
C GLN A 198 -13.83 -13.48 -7.47
N ARG A 199 -13.71 -12.20 -7.81
CA ARG A 199 -13.69 -11.73 -9.20
C ARG A 199 -12.42 -10.94 -9.51
N ARG A 200 -12.11 -10.83 -10.79
CA ARG A 200 -11.00 -10.00 -11.28
C ARG A 200 -11.40 -8.53 -11.20
N GLY A 201 -10.45 -7.72 -10.73
CA GLY A 201 -10.50 -6.26 -10.75
C GLY A 201 -9.89 -5.67 -12.02
N GLY A 202 -9.91 -4.35 -12.11
CA GLY A 202 -9.21 -3.57 -13.12
C GLY A 202 -7.70 -3.54 -12.90
N ALA A 203 -7.00 -2.85 -13.79
CA ALA A 203 -5.60 -2.48 -13.61
C ALA A 203 -5.55 -1.13 -12.86
N ILE A 204 -4.87 -1.10 -11.75
CA ILE A 204 -4.67 0.11 -10.94
C ILE A 204 -3.18 0.45 -10.96
N ASN A 205 -2.85 1.69 -11.33
CA ASN A 205 -1.48 2.18 -11.20
C ASN A 205 -1.32 2.74 -9.79
N ASP A 206 -0.48 2.07 -8.98
CA ASP A 206 -0.28 2.35 -7.58
C ASP A 206 1.12 1.88 -7.15
N ASP A 207 1.53 2.14 -5.93
CA ASP A 207 2.83 1.82 -5.35
C ASP A 207 3.32 0.40 -5.65
N HIS A 208 2.41 -0.59 -5.64
CA HIS A 208 2.76 -1.99 -5.92
C HIS A 208 3.33 -2.20 -7.33
N VAL A 209 2.95 -1.38 -8.32
CA VAL A 209 3.48 -1.49 -9.69
C VAL A 209 4.97 -1.16 -9.73
N HIS A 210 5.41 -0.16 -8.97
CA HIS A 210 6.83 0.18 -8.84
C HIS A 210 7.61 -0.89 -8.09
N ILE A 211 7.01 -1.49 -7.04
CA ILE A 211 7.58 -2.64 -6.32
C ILE A 211 7.75 -3.85 -7.26
N ILE A 212 6.76 -4.15 -8.10
CA ILE A 212 6.84 -5.21 -9.14
C ILE A 212 7.98 -4.92 -10.12
N SER A 213 8.08 -3.68 -10.58
CA SER A 213 9.12 -3.27 -11.53
C SER A 213 10.53 -3.40 -10.96
N ALA A 214 10.68 -3.32 -9.63
CA ALA A 214 11.93 -3.55 -8.91
C ALA A 214 12.24 -5.04 -8.66
N GLY A 215 11.41 -5.96 -9.16
CA GLY A 215 11.62 -7.41 -9.06
C GLY A 215 11.06 -8.07 -7.80
N ILE A 216 10.28 -7.37 -6.99
CA ILE A 216 9.57 -7.94 -5.84
C ILE A 216 8.14 -8.28 -6.29
N PRO A 217 7.70 -9.56 -6.25
CA PRO A 217 6.31 -9.92 -6.51
C PRO A 217 5.40 -9.16 -5.54
N ALA A 218 4.42 -8.42 -6.05
CA ALA A 218 3.56 -7.60 -5.19
C ALA A 218 2.09 -7.74 -5.57
N ILE A 219 1.24 -7.51 -4.58
CA ILE A 219 -0.21 -7.38 -4.73
C ILE A 219 -0.70 -6.10 -4.06
N ASP A 220 -1.87 -5.68 -4.47
CA ASP A 220 -2.61 -4.58 -3.90
C ASP A 220 -3.98 -5.07 -3.38
N ILE A 221 -4.32 -4.67 -2.16
CA ILE A 221 -5.64 -4.81 -1.54
C ILE A 221 -6.26 -3.42 -1.53
N ILE A 222 -7.14 -3.15 -2.50
CA ILE A 222 -7.69 -1.82 -2.74
C ILE A 222 -9.21 -1.86 -2.95
N ASP A 223 -9.94 -0.85 -2.42
CA ASP A 223 -11.39 -0.71 -2.63
C ASP A 223 -11.73 -0.16 -4.02
N ALA A 224 -11.47 -0.96 -5.04
CA ALA A 224 -11.79 -0.68 -6.44
C ALA A 224 -12.63 -1.79 -7.07
N GLY A 225 -13.27 -2.62 -6.25
CA GLY A 225 -14.05 -3.76 -6.70
C GLY A 225 -15.53 -3.45 -6.99
N ARG A 226 -15.99 -2.21 -6.91
CA ARG A 226 -17.40 -1.84 -7.17
C ARG A 226 -17.66 -1.67 -8.67
N PRO A 227 -18.92 -1.78 -9.13
CA PRO A 227 -19.29 -1.23 -10.43
C PRO A 227 -19.00 0.28 -10.44
N GLY A 228 -18.16 0.72 -11.38
CA GLY A 228 -17.72 2.13 -11.45
C GLY A 228 -16.30 2.38 -10.90
N GLY A 229 -15.65 1.38 -10.28
CA GLY A 229 -14.26 1.49 -9.83
C GLY A 229 -14.15 1.82 -8.34
N PHE A 230 -13.56 2.97 -8.01
CA PHE A 230 -13.28 3.39 -6.63
C PHE A 230 -14.53 3.71 -5.80
N THR A 231 -14.34 3.83 -4.49
CA THR A 231 -15.39 4.29 -3.56
C THR A 231 -15.90 5.68 -3.94
N PRO A 232 -17.20 5.99 -3.73
CA PRO A 232 -17.75 7.33 -4.05
C PRO A 232 -17.12 8.48 -3.27
N THR A 233 -16.34 8.20 -2.23
CA THR A 233 -15.63 9.20 -1.43
C THR A 233 -14.20 9.46 -1.92
N TRP A 234 -13.72 8.67 -2.88
CA TRP A 234 -12.38 8.80 -3.43
C TRP A 234 -12.14 10.19 -4.00
N HIS A 235 -11.05 10.83 -3.58
CA HIS A 235 -10.64 12.19 -3.96
C HIS A 235 -11.71 13.28 -3.74
N THR A 236 -12.55 13.11 -2.72
CA THR A 236 -13.58 14.08 -2.35
C THR A 236 -13.45 14.54 -0.90
N MET A 237 -14.11 15.66 -0.56
CA MET A 237 -14.22 16.13 0.84
C MET A 237 -14.94 15.13 1.77
N ALA A 238 -15.59 14.11 1.20
CA ALA A 238 -16.24 13.05 1.94
C ALA A 238 -15.26 11.95 2.39
N ASP A 239 -14.01 11.95 1.94
CA ASP A 239 -13.00 11.03 2.49
C ASP A 239 -12.51 11.50 3.86
N ASN A 240 -13.34 11.31 4.87
CA ASN A 240 -13.11 11.72 6.23
C ASN A 240 -13.48 10.59 7.23
N ILE A 241 -13.17 10.80 8.49
CA ILE A 241 -13.34 9.78 9.55
C ILE A 241 -14.77 9.27 9.70
N ALA A 242 -15.81 10.02 9.29
CA ALA A 242 -17.21 9.60 9.39
C ALA A 242 -17.54 8.44 8.40
N ASN A 243 -16.75 8.26 7.35
CA ASN A 243 -16.91 7.20 6.35
C ASN A 243 -16.03 5.98 6.61
N ILE A 244 -15.28 5.96 7.72
CA ILE A 244 -14.46 4.82 8.12
C ILE A 244 -15.25 3.83 8.96
N ASP A 245 -15.19 2.55 8.57
CA ASP A 245 -15.73 1.43 9.32
C ASP A 245 -14.62 0.64 10.02
N ARG A 246 -14.65 0.62 11.32
CA ARG A 246 -13.71 -0.15 12.16
C ARG A 246 -13.75 -1.65 11.86
N THR A 247 -14.89 -2.18 11.42
CA THR A 247 -15.06 -3.59 11.09
C THR A 247 -14.25 -3.93 9.84
N THR A 248 -14.25 -3.05 8.83
CA THR A 248 -13.47 -3.21 7.61
C THR A 248 -11.96 -3.17 7.94
N LEU A 249 -11.48 -2.15 8.68
CA LEU A 249 -10.09 -2.07 9.12
C LEU A 249 -9.65 -3.32 9.89
N HIS A 250 -10.47 -3.78 10.83
CA HIS A 250 -10.19 -4.97 11.63
C HIS A 250 -10.11 -6.24 10.75
N ALA A 251 -11.05 -6.38 9.80
CA ALA A 251 -11.07 -7.52 8.88
C ALA A 251 -9.78 -7.61 8.06
N VAL A 252 -9.32 -6.50 7.48
CA VAL A 252 -8.09 -6.45 6.70
C VAL A 252 -6.87 -6.76 7.57
N ALA A 253 -6.76 -6.16 8.76
CA ALA A 253 -5.67 -6.45 9.70
C ALA A 253 -5.63 -7.94 10.08
N GLN A 254 -6.77 -8.56 10.34
CA GLN A 254 -6.85 -9.99 10.65
C GLN A 254 -6.42 -10.87 9.48
N VAL A 255 -6.80 -10.54 8.25
CA VAL A 255 -6.38 -11.28 7.06
C VAL A 255 -4.87 -11.19 6.88
N LEU A 256 -4.28 -10.00 7.01
CA LEU A 256 -2.83 -9.83 6.95
C LEU A 256 -2.10 -10.63 8.04
N LEU A 257 -2.58 -10.61 9.27
CA LEU A 257 -2.00 -11.38 10.37
C LEU A 257 -2.08 -12.89 10.11
N ASP A 258 -3.20 -13.41 9.58
CA ASP A 258 -3.30 -14.80 9.18
C ASP A 258 -2.27 -15.18 8.12
N VAL A 259 -2.08 -14.31 7.11
CA VAL A 259 -1.06 -14.49 6.08
C VAL A 259 0.33 -14.51 6.70
N ILE A 260 0.68 -13.51 7.51
CA ILE A 260 1.99 -13.39 8.17
C ILE A 260 2.30 -14.63 9.02
N TYR A 261 1.39 -15.03 9.91
CA TYR A 261 1.60 -16.17 10.80
C TYR A 261 1.50 -17.53 10.11
N SER A 262 0.98 -17.59 8.86
CA SER A 262 1.02 -18.80 8.04
C SER A 262 2.33 -19.01 7.30
N GLU A 263 3.19 -17.98 7.24
CA GLU A 263 4.49 -18.07 6.57
C GLU A 263 5.43 -18.99 7.36
N GLN A 264 6.22 -19.77 6.61
CA GLN A 264 7.23 -20.63 7.22
C GLN A 264 8.61 -19.96 7.12
N PRO A 265 9.43 -20.03 8.18
CA PRO A 265 10.82 -19.63 8.09
C PRO A 265 11.52 -20.39 6.94
N SER A 266 12.47 -19.73 6.27
CA SER A 266 13.31 -20.43 5.28
C SER A 266 13.94 -21.65 5.93
N ALA A 267 13.82 -22.82 5.28
CA ALA A 267 14.49 -24.02 5.74
C ALA A 267 16.00 -23.71 5.94
N LYS A 268 16.54 -23.99 7.11
CA LYS A 268 17.98 -23.91 7.32
C LYS A 268 18.63 -24.83 6.29
N GLN A 269 19.42 -24.27 5.36
CA GLN A 269 20.39 -25.09 4.66
C GLN A 269 21.25 -25.71 5.77
N GLN A 270 21.10 -27.00 5.97
CA GLN A 270 22.02 -27.75 6.85
C GLN A 270 23.42 -27.56 6.27
N PRO A 271 24.41 -27.27 7.12
CA PRO A 271 25.79 -27.10 6.71
C PRO A 271 26.36 -28.32 6.03
#